data_f1b49817235208f45aeac0833099ffa8
#
_entry.id   f1b49817235208f45aeac0833099ffa8
#
_cell.length_a   1.000
_cell.length_b   1.000
_cell.length_c   1.000
_cell.angle_alpha   90.00
_cell.angle_beta   90.00
_cell.angle_gamma   90.00
#
_symmetry.space_group_name_H-M   'P 1'
#
loop_
_entity.id
_entity.type
_entity.pdbx_description
1 polymer ?
#
loop_
_entity_poly.entity_id
_entity_poly.type
_entity_poly.pdbx_seq_one_letter_code
_entity_poly.pdbx_strand_id
1 'polypeptide(L)'
;MSRQAATVRPGLIPEHAGVSRSQQERAFSKEPCRLTRPGVFLDEAAQGKQSELLRADGFPGCGRLLGTPEVIAFAVCGDGMNAASELARKFQSRFGTHCEVYRAPGRVNLIGEHTDYNEGFVLPAAIEFSCWTAIQAREDRKLVVYSENFDETAEAHLDTLPARGGGKWFDYPMGVARALEREGKRLSGANLYIRGEVPFGAGLSSSAAVEVCVGYALLNSAKLPFDLWELARLSQRAENEFVGARCGIMDQFISCFGRAGHALLLDCRSLVFEPVPIPREVHLVICNTMVKHELSFGEYNARREECEEAVRRLRGVMPEIRALRDATAGQLEQHRGRLGEKLYRRSLHVVTENDRARRAAAALKAGDLSAVGPLFAGSHRSLRDNYEVSCPELDLMVELAEGLPGVRGARMTGGGFGGCTINLVDAAHSHEFRSAIAEKYAAKTGLRPEVYICKAGDGVGASAGTARESEVSAGASDA
;
A
#
# COMPACT_ATOMS: atom_id res chain seq x y z
N MET A 1 26.82 -54.82 -37.84
CA MET A 1 25.42 -55.27 -37.96
C MET A 1 24.56 -54.05 -37.75
N SER A 2 24.29 -53.34 -38.73
CA SER A 2 23.28 -53.37 -39.80
C SER A 2 21.88 -53.05 -39.30
N ARG A 3 21.45 -51.85 -39.79
CA ARG A 3 20.16 -51.48 -40.40
C ARG A 3 19.09 -50.94 -39.41
N GLN A 4 18.27 -49.98 -39.72
CA GLN A 4 17.97 -49.20 -40.92
C GLN A 4 17.20 -47.91 -40.53
N ALA A 5 17.42 -46.89 -41.31
CA ALA A 5 16.66 -45.65 -41.34
C ALA A 5 15.26 -45.84 -41.99
N ALA A 6 14.29 -45.05 -41.60
CA ALA A 6 13.09 -44.81 -42.38
C ALA A 6 12.71 -43.34 -42.36
N THR A 7 12.98 -42.70 -43.45
CA THR A 7 12.54 -41.36 -43.87
C THR A 7 11.10 -41.44 -44.42
N VAL A 8 10.22 -40.55 -44.03
CA VAL A 8 8.98 -40.26 -44.80
C VAL A 8 8.87 -38.76 -45.00
N ARG A 9 8.75 -38.41 -46.26
CA ARG A 9 8.60 -37.08 -46.85
C ARG A 9 7.09 -36.70 -46.99
N PRO A 10 6.81 -35.41 -47.32
CA PRO A 10 5.55 -34.70 -47.05
C PRO A 10 4.53 -34.80 -48.18
N GLY A 11 3.26 -34.66 -47.84
CA GLY A 11 2.15 -34.61 -48.77
C GLY A 11 1.52 -33.20 -48.88
N LEU A 12 1.29 -32.83 -50.08
CA LEU A 12 0.85 -31.59 -50.71
C LEU A 12 -0.57 -31.12 -50.30
N ILE A 13 -0.69 -29.80 -50.41
CA ILE A 13 -1.86 -28.90 -50.44
C ILE A 13 -2.92 -29.32 -51.46
N PRO A 14 -4.23 -28.89 -51.33
CA PRO A 14 -4.74 -28.03 -52.39
C PRO A 14 -5.35 -26.70 -51.94
N GLU A 15 -5.04 -25.67 -52.72
CA GLU A 15 -5.75 -24.41 -52.89
C GLU A 15 -7.13 -24.61 -53.51
N HIS A 16 -8.05 -23.76 -53.15
CA HIS A 16 -9.12 -23.09 -53.92
C HIS A 16 -10.11 -22.48 -52.91
N ALA A 17 -10.70 -21.32 -53.03
CA ALA A 17 -10.87 -20.37 -54.09
C ALA A 17 -11.21 -19.01 -53.45
N GLY A 18 -10.86 -17.96 -54.15
CA GLY A 18 -11.12 -16.57 -53.81
C GLY A 18 -12.58 -16.17 -53.99
N VAL A 19 -12.98 -15.20 -53.23
CA VAL A 19 -14.11 -14.31 -53.56
C VAL A 19 -13.68 -12.86 -53.38
N SER A 20 -13.95 -12.11 -54.41
CA SER A 20 -13.50 -10.76 -54.75
C SER A 20 -14.03 -9.65 -53.84
N ARG A 21 -13.19 -8.61 -53.76
CA ARG A 21 -13.59 -7.23 -53.42
C ARG A 21 -14.65 -6.75 -54.40
N SER A 22 -15.76 -6.21 -53.87
CA SER A 22 -16.33 -4.95 -54.37
C SER A 22 -17.67 -4.62 -53.66
N GLN A 23 -17.88 -3.33 -53.47
CA GLN A 23 -19.12 -2.61 -53.21
C GLN A 23 -19.67 -2.59 -51.77
N GLN A 24 -19.27 -1.54 -51.05
CA GLN A 24 -20.25 -0.51 -50.61
C GLN A 24 -19.48 0.72 -50.05
N GLU A 25 -18.95 1.53 -50.99
CA GLU A 25 -18.80 2.97 -50.77
C GLU A 25 -20.14 3.61 -51.13
N ARG A 26 -20.79 4.25 -50.17
CA ARG A 26 -21.68 5.43 -50.37
C ARG A 26 -21.78 6.21 -49.05
N ALA A 27 -21.04 7.28 -49.02
CA ALA A 27 -21.44 8.67 -48.86
C ALA A 27 -22.30 9.01 -47.62
N PHE A 28 -21.69 9.69 -46.66
CA PHE A 28 -22.33 10.88 -46.11
C PHE A 28 -21.29 11.98 -45.88
N SER A 29 -21.66 13.13 -46.39
CA SER A 29 -20.93 14.37 -46.58
C SER A 29 -20.58 15.07 -45.27
N LYS A 30 -19.46 15.80 -45.37
CA LYS A 30 -18.92 16.83 -44.51
C LYS A 30 -19.94 17.85 -43.99
N GLU A 31 -19.89 18.16 -42.68
CA GLU A 31 -19.86 19.52 -42.17
C GLU A 31 -19.24 19.56 -40.76
N PRO A 32 -18.43 20.61 -40.40
CA PRO A 32 -17.69 20.64 -39.14
C PRO A 32 -18.54 21.29 -38.05
N CYS A 33 -18.85 20.52 -37.01
CA CYS A 33 -19.48 21.06 -35.80
C CYS A 33 -18.44 21.82 -34.98
N ARG A 34 -18.64 23.10 -34.80
CA ARG A 34 -17.87 24.00 -33.94
C ARG A 34 -18.03 23.57 -32.49
N LEU A 35 -16.93 23.20 -31.84
CA LEU A 35 -16.83 23.05 -30.41
C LEU A 35 -16.93 24.42 -29.74
N THR A 36 -18.08 24.70 -29.13
CA THR A 36 -18.23 25.75 -28.13
C THR A 36 -17.73 25.23 -26.80
N ARG A 37 -16.79 25.96 -26.22
CA ARG A 37 -16.29 25.72 -24.85
C ARG A 37 -17.46 25.82 -23.85
N PRO A 38 -17.59 24.89 -22.87
CA PRO A 38 -18.43 25.13 -21.70
C PRO A 38 -17.69 26.11 -20.78
N GLY A 39 -18.35 27.20 -20.46
CA GLY A 39 -17.90 28.19 -19.50
C GLY A 39 -17.86 27.59 -18.09
N VAL A 40 -16.81 27.95 -17.38
CA VAL A 40 -16.66 27.72 -15.95
C VAL A 40 -17.67 28.62 -15.24
N PHE A 41 -18.72 28.03 -14.67
CA PHE A 41 -19.52 28.68 -13.63
C PHE A 41 -18.86 28.31 -12.29
N LEU A 42 -18.17 29.30 -11.74
CA LEU A 42 -17.77 29.30 -10.34
C LEU A 42 -19.01 29.61 -9.51
N ASP A 43 -19.45 28.66 -8.72
CA ASP A 43 -20.49 28.85 -7.73
C ASP A 43 -19.87 29.48 -6.49
N GLU A 44 -20.03 30.85 -6.38
CA GLU A 44 -19.52 31.65 -5.25
C GLU A 44 -20.32 31.48 -3.95
N ALA A 45 -21.13 30.43 -3.81
CA ALA A 45 -22.03 30.26 -2.67
C ALA A 45 -21.49 29.42 -1.51
N ALA A 46 -20.27 28.86 -1.60
CA ALA A 46 -19.72 27.95 -0.57
C ALA A 46 -18.69 28.57 0.39
N GLN A 47 -18.28 29.82 0.22
CA GLN A 47 -17.29 30.50 1.09
C GLN A 47 -17.86 31.40 2.20
N GLY A 48 -19.16 31.40 2.41
CA GLY A 48 -19.84 32.36 3.33
C GLY A 48 -20.28 31.80 4.69
N LYS A 49 -19.93 30.59 5.11
CA LYS A 49 -20.48 29.99 6.37
C LYS A 49 -19.45 29.51 7.42
N GLN A 50 -18.20 29.89 7.35
CA GLN A 50 -17.21 29.54 8.38
C GLN A 50 -16.68 30.72 9.23
N SER A 51 -17.17 31.94 9.06
CA SER A 51 -16.68 33.10 9.82
C SER A 51 -17.70 33.74 10.76
N GLU A 52 -18.87 33.16 11.01
CA GLU A 52 -19.92 33.75 11.84
C GLU A 52 -20.24 33.00 13.15
N LEU A 53 -19.39 32.11 13.64
CA LEU A 53 -19.61 31.37 14.91
C LEU A 53 -18.61 31.74 16.02
N LEU A 54 -18.04 32.94 15.97
CA LEU A 54 -17.17 33.47 17.03
C LEU A 54 -17.48 34.92 17.37
N ARG A 55 -18.72 35.25 17.65
CA ARG A 55 -19.11 36.48 18.41
C ARG A 55 -20.49 36.29 19.04
N ALA A 56 -20.53 35.87 20.30
CA ALA A 56 -21.58 36.15 21.25
C ALA A 56 -21.04 36.11 22.67
N ASP A 57 -20.80 37.27 23.17
CA ASP A 57 -21.01 37.86 24.50
C ASP A 57 -20.96 37.00 25.78
N GLY A 58 -19.94 37.29 26.59
CA GLY A 58 -20.05 37.86 27.93
C GLY A 58 -20.69 37.04 29.03
N PHE A 59 -19.83 36.38 29.90
CA PHE A 59 -20.08 36.34 31.34
C PHE A 59 -18.74 36.47 32.09
N PRO A 60 -18.68 37.18 33.21
CA PRO A 60 -17.45 37.54 33.92
C PRO A 60 -17.13 36.56 35.06
N GLY A 61 -15.86 36.28 35.21
CA GLY A 61 -15.28 35.89 36.50
C GLY A 61 -15.03 34.38 36.66
N CYS A 62 -13.80 33.96 36.45
CA CYS A 62 -13.02 33.23 37.45
C CYS A 62 -11.60 32.94 36.93
N GLY A 63 -10.65 33.21 37.77
CA GLY A 63 -9.28 32.76 37.98
C GLY A 63 -8.48 32.22 36.82
N ARG A 64 -7.35 32.85 36.53
CA ARG A 64 -6.20 32.29 35.80
C ARG A 64 -5.76 30.99 36.47
N LEU A 65 -5.91 29.87 35.74
CA LEU A 65 -5.07 28.69 35.90
C LEU A 65 -4.35 28.49 34.57
N LEU A 66 -3.05 28.71 34.59
CA LEU A 66 -2.11 28.30 33.56
C LEU A 66 -2.10 26.77 33.55
N GLY A 67 -2.98 26.16 32.76
CA GLY A 67 -2.94 24.76 32.42
C GLY A 67 -2.08 24.59 31.19
N THR A 68 -0.98 23.87 31.35
CA THR A 68 -0.18 23.31 30.26
C THR A 68 -1.09 22.54 29.29
N PRO A 69 -0.91 22.66 27.96
CA PRO A 69 -1.67 21.84 27.02
C PRO A 69 -1.29 20.38 27.28
N GLU A 70 -2.24 19.61 27.77
CA GLU A 70 -2.13 18.17 27.85
C GLU A 70 -1.79 17.61 26.46
N VAL A 71 -0.60 17.04 26.39
CA VAL A 71 -0.17 16.16 25.32
C VAL A 71 -1.20 15.03 25.29
N ILE A 72 -2.07 15.00 24.29
CA ILE A 72 -2.84 13.80 23.97
C ILE A 72 -1.78 12.78 23.54
N ALA A 73 -1.28 12.05 24.53
CA ALA A 73 -0.50 10.85 24.31
C ALA A 73 -1.45 9.84 23.68
N PHE A 74 -1.39 9.72 22.35
CA PHE A 74 -1.94 8.53 21.70
C PHE A 74 -1.24 7.33 22.31
N ALA A 75 -2.05 6.45 22.87
CA ALA A 75 -1.67 5.29 23.64
C ALA A 75 -0.58 4.50 22.91
N VAL A 76 0.47 4.22 23.64
CA VAL A 76 1.32 3.03 23.48
C VAL A 76 0.41 1.85 23.16
N CYS A 77 0.74 1.09 22.09
CA CYS A 77 0.07 -0.14 21.68
C CYS A 77 -0.43 -0.92 22.92
N GLY A 78 -1.74 -0.82 23.16
CA GLY A 78 -2.41 -1.67 24.13
C GLY A 78 -2.38 -3.10 23.60
N ASP A 79 -2.24 -4.07 24.48
CA ASP A 79 -2.28 -5.49 24.16
C ASP A 79 -3.39 -5.74 23.14
N GLY A 80 -3.07 -6.38 22.00
CA GLY A 80 -4.01 -6.61 20.90
C GLY A 80 -5.31 -7.32 21.33
N MET A 81 -5.31 -8.03 22.48
CA MET A 81 -6.50 -8.60 23.12
C MET A 81 -7.46 -7.53 23.65
N ASN A 82 -6.96 -6.39 24.13
CA ASN A 82 -7.81 -5.30 24.61
C ASN A 82 -8.54 -4.60 23.45
N ALA A 83 -7.82 -4.34 22.34
CA ALA A 83 -8.38 -3.73 21.14
C ALA A 83 -9.47 -4.58 20.49
N ALA A 84 -9.26 -5.89 20.37
CA ALA A 84 -10.24 -6.83 19.84
C ALA A 84 -11.51 -6.92 20.71
N SER A 85 -11.33 -7.02 22.03
CA SER A 85 -12.45 -7.09 22.98
C SER A 85 -13.27 -5.81 23.00
N GLU A 86 -12.63 -4.65 22.87
CA GLU A 86 -13.29 -3.36 22.74
C GLU A 86 -14.11 -3.29 21.45
N LEU A 87 -13.50 -3.68 20.31
CA LEU A 87 -14.19 -3.68 19.02
C LEU A 87 -15.38 -4.63 19.02
N ALA A 88 -15.26 -5.83 19.61
CA ALA A 88 -16.37 -6.78 19.73
C ALA A 88 -17.52 -6.21 20.56
N ARG A 89 -17.25 -5.50 21.65
CA ARG A 89 -18.30 -4.81 22.45
C ARG A 89 -19.00 -3.71 21.64
N LYS A 90 -18.25 -2.90 20.90
CA LYS A 90 -18.79 -1.85 20.02
C LYS A 90 -19.64 -2.45 18.91
N PHE A 91 -19.18 -3.55 18.31
CA PHE A 91 -19.93 -4.29 17.32
C PHE A 91 -21.27 -4.81 17.89
N GLN A 92 -21.23 -5.45 19.06
CA GLN A 92 -22.44 -5.96 19.73
C GLN A 92 -23.41 -4.83 20.08
N SER A 93 -22.91 -3.69 20.55
CA SER A 93 -23.76 -2.51 20.83
C SER A 93 -24.47 -2.00 19.58
N ARG A 94 -23.81 -2.07 18.39
CA ARG A 94 -24.36 -1.55 17.13
C ARG A 94 -25.29 -2.52 16.41
N PHE A 95 -24.92 -3.81 16.37
CA PHE A 95 -25.60 -4.83 15.57
C PHE A 95 -26.39 -5.84 16.42
N GLY A 96 -26.27 -5.79 17.74
CA GLY A 96 -27.08 -6.63 18.68
C GLY A 96 -26.65 -8.10 18.71
N THR A 97 -25.49 -8.49 18.19
CA THR A 97 -25.04 -9.87 18.02
C THR A 97 -23.56 -10.05 18.28
N HIS A 98 -23.11 -11.29 18.40
CA HIS A 98 -21.69 -11.65 18.51
C HIS A 98 -21.00 -11.55 17.14
N CYS A 99 -19.68 -11.35 17.16
CA CYS A 99 -18.85 -11.25 15.98
C CYS A 99 -17.52 -11.99 16.14
N GLU A 100 -16.86 -12.25 15.03
CA GLU A 100 -15.44 -12.60 14.98
C GLU A 100 -14.63 -11.33 14.70
N VAL A 101 -13.39 -11.26 15.20
CA VAL A 101 -12.53 -10.09 15.03
C VAL A 101 -11.23 -10.49 14.39
N TYR A 102 -10.87 -9.79 13.34
CA TYR A 102 -9.65 -9.97 12.56
C TYR A 102 -8.85 -8.66 12.50
N ARG A 103 -7.53 -8.80 12.29
CA ARG A 103 -6.65 -7.65 12.08
C ARG A 103 -5.75 -7.87 10.89
N ALA A 104 -5.37 -6.79 10.20
CA ALA A 104 -4.32 -6.76 9.21
C ALA A 104 -3.48 -5.49 9.37
N PRO A 105 -2.14 -5.59 9.33
CA PRO A 105 -1.25 -4.48 9.59
C PRO A 105 -1.11 -3.55 8.38
N GLY A 106 -0.79 -2.27 8.66
CA GLY A 106 -0.11 -1.43 7.70
C GLY A 106 1.36 -1.82 7.55
N ARG A 107 2.10 -1.06 6.74
CA ARG A 107 3.52 -1.34 6.47
C ARG A 107 4.37 -0.10 6.36
N VAL A 108 5.67 -0.29 6.59
CA VAL A 108 6.71 0.59 6.10
C VAL A 108 7.60 -0.18 5.12
N ASN A 109 8.13 0.48 4.10
CA ASN A 109 9.13 -0.14 3.24
C ASN A 109 10.52 0.39 3.62
N LEU A 110 11.42 -0.51 4.01
CA LEU A 110 12.77 -0.11 4.40
C LEU A 110 13.54 0.44 3.20
N ILE A 111 13.43 -0.23 2.04
CA ILE A 111 14.07 0.17 0.79
C ILE A 111 13.46 -0.61 -0.38
N GLY A 112 13.53 -0.06 -1.60
CA GLY A 112 12.96 -0.67 -2.81
C GLY A 112 11.68 0.04 -3.26
N GLU A 113 11.58 1.36 -3.07
CA GLU A 113 10.44 2.13 -3.54
C GLU A 113 10.33 2.16 -5.05
N HIS A 114 9.09 2.07 -5.53
CA HIS A 114 8.73 2.12 -6.96
C HIS A 114 9.33 0.99 -7.81
N THR A 115 9.78 -0.10 -7.18
CA THR A 115 10.30 -1.27 -7.89
C THR A 115 9.26 -2.39 -8.03
N ASP A 116 8.23 -2.45 -7.20
CA ASP A 116 7.23 -3.51 -7.15
C ASP A 116 6.42 -3.64 -8.44
N TYR A 117 5.91 -2.54 -8.99
CA TYR A 117 5.22 -2.52 -10.29
C TYR A 117 6.17 -2.59 -11.51
N ASN A 118 7.47 -2.62 -11.25
CA ASN A 118 8.54 -2.92 -12.21
C ASN A 118 9.06 -4.37 -12.06
N GLU A 119 8.31 -5.23 -11.37
CA GLU A 119 8.66 -6.61 -11.08
C GLU A 119 9.98 -6.74 -10.28
N GLY A 120 10.37 -5.70 -9.53
CA GLY A 120 11.63 -5.59 -8.82
C GLY A 120 11.65 -6.23 -7.43
N PHE A 121 12.61 -5.79 -6.60
CA PHE A 121 12.78 -6.22 -5.22
C PHE A 121 12.39 -5.12 -4.26
N VAL A 122 11.64 -5.48 -3.21
CA VAL A 122 11.23 -4.61 -2.11
C VAL A 122 11.59 -5.24 -0.77
N LEU A 123 11.74 -4.41 0.27
CA LEU A 123 12.08 -4.87 1.63
C LEU A 123 11.11 -4.27 2.65
N PRO A 124 9.79 -4.56 2.57
CA PRO A 124 8.82 -4.06 3.53
C PRO A 124 8.85 -4.80 4.86
N ALA A 125 8.37 -4.11 5.90
CA ALA A 125 8.04 -4.68 7.20
C ALA A 125 6.60 -4.30 7.57
N ALA A 126 5.81 -5.27 8.06
CA ALA A 126 4.53 -4.98 8.68
C ALA A 126 4.77 -4.18 9.97
N ILE A 127 3.89 -3.25 10.30
CA ILE A 127 3.98 -2.44 11.52
C ILE A 127 2.87 -2.81 12.51
N GLU A 128 3.00 -2.34 13.75
CA GLU A 128 2.03 -2.65 14.82
C GLU A 128 0.66 -1.99 14.58
N PHE A 129 0.60 -0.89 13.83
CA PHE A 129 -0.68 -0.25 13.47
C PHE A 129 -1.46 -1.12 12.50
N SER A 130 -2.72 -1.39 12.83
CA SER A 130 -3.54 -2.34 12.09
C SER A 130 -4.90 -1.76 11.71
N CYS A 131 -5.50 -2.32 10.68
CA CYS A 131 -6.93 -2.28 10.47
C CYS A 131 -7.55 -3.46 11.23
N TRP A 132 -8.63 -3.20 11.96
CA TRP A 132 -9.42 -4.17 12.68
C TRP A 132 -10.79 -4.29 12.05
N THR A 133 -11.27 -5.50 11.87
CA THR A 133 -12.60 -5.79 11.33
C THR A 133 -13.32 -6.78 12.21
N ALA A 134 -14.42 -6.33 12.82
CA ALA A 134 -15.38 -7.21 13.45
C ALA A 134 -16.47 -7.57 12.42
N ILE A 135 -16.81 -8.85 12.31
CA ILE A 135 -17.72 -9.36 11.30
C ILE A 135 -18.71 -10.39 11.86
N GLN A 136 -19.92 -10.36 11.31
CA GLN A 136 -20.95 -11.39 11.53
C GLN A 136 -21.64 -11.68 10.19
N ALA A 137 -21.74 -12.96 9.84
CA ALA A 137 -22.44 -13.40 8.64
C ALA A 137 -23.93 -13.07 8.70
N ARG A 138 -24.52 -12.77 7.53
CA ARG A 138 -25.96 -12.57 7.31
C ARG A 138 -26.48 -13.65 6.37
N GLU A 139 -27.76 -13.98 6.49
CA GLU A 139 -28.41 -14.93 5.58
C GLU A 139 -28.71 -14.33 4.22
N ASP A 140 -28.90 -13.00 4.15
CA ASP A 140 -29.05 -12.27 2.89
C ASP A 140 -27.69 -11.99 2.23
N ARG A 141 -27.68 -11.45 1.01
CA ARG A 141 -26.47 -11.11 0.29
C ARG A 141 -26.08 -9.63 0.43
N LYS A 142 -26.49 -9.02 1.56
CA LYS A 142 -26.24 -7.60 1.84
C LYS A 142 -24.98 -7.42 2.67
N LEU A 143 -24.13 -6.49 2.26
CA LEU A 143 -23.03 -5.97 3.08
C LEU A 143 -23.48 -4.69 3.75
N VAL A 144 -23.36 -4.63 5.07
CA VAL A 144 -23.54 -3.43 5.88
C VAL A 144 -22.20 -3.13 6.55
N VAL A 145 -21.52 -2.07 6.12
CA VAL A 145 -20.18 -1.74 6.55
C VAL A 145 -20.20 -0.42 7.32
N TYR A 146 -19.85 -0.45 8.58
CA TYR A 146 -19.66 0.75 9.39
C TYR A 146 -18.17 1.01 9.61
N SER A 147 -17.75 2.24 9.40
CA SER A 147 -16.40 2.72 9.72
C SER A 147 -16.43 3.60 10.97
N GLU A 148 -15.67 3.20 12.00
CA GLU A 148 -15.50 4.01 13.22
C GLU A 148 -14.74 5.32 12.91
N ASN A 149 -13.78 5.28 11.98
CA ASN A 149 -12.96 6.45 11.67
C ASN A 149 -13.73 7.57 10.96
N PHE A 150 -14.76 7.21 10.17
CA PHE A 150 -15.59 8.17 9.43
C PHE A 150 -16.96 8.38 10.07
N ASP A 151 -17.31 7.58 11.10
CA ASP A 151 -18.64 7.52 11.73
C ASP A 151 -19.76 7.38 10.67
N GLU A 152 -19.54 6.52 9.68
CA GLU A 152 -20.42 6.38 8.52
C GLU A 152 -20.73 4.91 8.24
N THR A 153 -21.96 4.64 7.78
CA THR A 153 -22.41 3.32 7.33
C THR A 153 -22.61 3.33 5.82
N ALA A 154 -22.06 2.35 5.13
CA ALA A 154 -22.31 2.07 3.73
C ALA A 154 -22.95 0.70 3.56
N GLU A 155 -23.85 0.58 2.58
CA GLU A 155 -24.54 -0.66 2.26
C GLU A 155 -24.41 -1.01 0.79
N ALA A 156 -24.29 -2.30 0.48
CA ALA A 156 -24.30 -2.80 -0.87
C ALA A 156 -24.89 -4.22 -0.91
N HIS A 157 -25.37 -4.62 -2.08
CA HIS A 157 -25.80 -6.00 -2.34
C HIS A 157 -24.75 -6.69 -3.20
N LEU A 158 -24.26 -7.87 -2.78
CA LEU A 158 -23.16 -8.59 -3.45
C LEU A 158 -23.48 -8.92 -4.93
N ASP A 159 -24.75 -9.14 -5.26
CA ASP A 159 -25.16 -9.46 -6.65
C ASP A 159 -25.20 -8.23 -7.55
N THR A 160 -25.16 -7.01 -7.00
CA THR A 160 -25.27 -5.75 -7.75
C THR A 160 -24.13 -4.77 -7.49
N LEU A 161 -22.97 -5.28 -7.05
CA LEU A 161 -21.79 -4.45 -6.84
C LEU A 161 -21.38 -3.72 -8.13
N PRO A 162 -21.10 -2.41 -8.06
CA PRO A 162 -20.71 -1.63 -9.25
C PRO A 162 -19.42 -2.14 -9.86
N ALA A 163 -19.15 -1.76 -11.10
CA ALA A 163 -17.92 -2.17 -11.79
C ALA A 163 -16.68 -1.44 -11.27
N ARG A 164 -16.83 -0.21 -10.76
CA ARG A 164 -15.78 0.66 -10.23
C ARG A 164 -16.31 1.45 -9.03
N GLY A 165 -15.42 1.86 -8.17
CA GLY A 165 -15.70 2.73 -7.03
C GLY A 165 -16.01 4.18 -7.45
N GLY A 166 -16.48 4.96 -6.49
CA GLY A 166 -16.85 6.37 -6.63
C GLY A 166 -15.92 7.34 -5.90
N GLY A 167 -14.72 6.89 -5.47
CA GLY A 167 -13.75 7.73 -4.73
C GLY A 167 -14.08 7.88 -3.25
N LYS A 168 -14.75 6.89 -2.65
CA LYS A 168 -15.16 6.91 -1.25
C LYS A 168 -14.42 5.86 -0.43
N TRP A 169 -14.41 6.02 0.89
CA TRP A 169 -13.72 5.10 1.81
C TRP A 169 -14.22 3.65 1.68
N PHE A 170 -15.50 3.45 1.42
CA PHE A 170 -16.07 2.11 1.30
C PHE A 170 -15.80 1.42 -0.04
N ASP A 171 -15.12 2.09 -0.98
CA ASP A 171 -14.66 1.46 -2.21
C ASP A 171 -13.65 0.34 -1.93
N TYR A 172 -12.85 0.44 -0.88
CA TYR A 172 -11.90 -0.61 -0.49
C TYR A 172 -12.61 -1.92 -0.07
N PRO A 173 -13.50 -1.92 0.93
CA PRO A 173 -14.24 -3.14 1.28
C PRO A 173 -15.13 -3.67 0.15
N MET A 174 -15.79 -2.79 -0.63
CA MET A 174 -16.63 -3.21 -1.76
C MET A 174 -15.80 -3.79 -2.91
N GLY A 175 -14.64 -3.20 -3.20
CA GLY A 175 -13.71 -3.67 -4.23
C GLY A 175 -13.21 -5.07 -3.94
N VAL A 176 -12.84 -5.35 -2.68
CA VAL A 176 -12.41 -6.69 -2.25
C VAL A 176 -13.55 -7.70 -2.36
N ALA A 177 -14.75 -7.37 -1.87
CA ALA A 177 -15.91 -8.25 -2.01
C ALA A 177 -16.19 -8.58 -3.49
N ARG A 178 -16.13 -7.57 -4.36
CA ARG A 178 -16.29 -7.77 -5.81
C ARG A 178 -15.18 -8.63 -6.42
N ALA A 179 -13.92 -8.42 -6.03
CA ALA A 179 -12.81 -9.21 -6.54
C ALA A 179 -12.96 -10.68 -6.16
N LEU A 180 -13.37 -10.96 -4.91
CA LEU A 180 -13.66 -12.30 -4.42
C LEU A 180 -14.82 -12.96 -5.17
N GLU A 181 -15.96 -12.28 -5.33
CA GLU A 181 -17.10 -12.80 -6.07
C GLU A 181 -16.75 -13.13 -7.55
N ARG A 182 -15.97 -12.28 -8.20
CA ARG A 182 -15.52 -12.51 -9.58
C ARG A 182 -14.57 -13.70 -9.72
N GLU A 183 -13.83 -14.05 -8.66
CA GLU A 183 -12.99 -15.24 -8.61
C GLU A 183 -13.77 -16.51 -8.23
N GLY A 184 -15.10 -16.40 -8.10
CA GLY A 184 -15.99 -17.54 -7.78
C GLY A 184 -16.10 -17.83 -6.29
N LYS A 185 -15.59 -16.97 -5.40
CA LYS A 185 -15.81 -17.06 -3.96
C LYS A 185 -17.21 -16.57 -3.62
N ARG A 186 -18.16 -17.46 -3.53
CA ARG A 186 -19.55 -17.11 -3.19
C ARG A 186 -19.66 -16.66 -1.73
N LEU A 187 -19.61 -15.37 -1.49
CA LEU A 187 -19.68 -14.79 -0.15
C LEU A 187 -21.11 -14.88 0.43
N SER A 188 -21.25 -14.93 1.74
CA SER A 188 -22.49 -14.57 2.42
C SER A 188 -22.58 -13.06 2.61
N GLY A 189 -23.79 -12.51 2.87
CA GLY A 189 -23.90 -11.16 3.36
C GLY A 189 -23.21 -11.03 4.73
N ALA A 190 -22.87 -9.80 5.13
CA ALA A 190 -22.20 -9.57 6.40
C ALA A 190 -22.49 -8.19 6.98
N ASN A 191 -22.52 -8.10 8.30
CA ASN A 191 -22.33 -6.87 9.04
C ASN A 191 -20.84 -6.74 9.37
N LEU A 192 -20.24 -5.60 9.03
CA LEU A 192 -18.83 -5.30 9.30
C LEU A 192 -18.71 -4.01 10.11
N TYR A 193 -17.84 -4.02 11.10
CA TYR A 193 -17.40 -2.85 11.85
C TYR A 193 -15.88 -2.71 11.68
N ILE A 194 -15.45 -1.64 11.05
CA ILE A 194 -14.04 -1.41 10.70
C ILE A 194 -13.48 -0.27 11.56
N ARG A 195 -12.28 -0.50 12.14
CA ARG A 195 -11.47 0.51 12.82
C ARG A 195 -10.05 0.49 12.27
N GLY A 196 -9.60 1.59 11.69
CA GLY A 196 -8.23 1.78 11.23
C GLY A 196 -7.39 2.50 12.28
N GLU A 197 -6.24 1.92 12.64
CA GLU A 197 -5.20 2.55 13.46
C GLU A 197 -4.04 3.06 12.60
N VAL A 198 -3.92 2.57 11.37
CA VAL A 198 -2.89 3.03 10.44
C VAL A 198 -3.15 4.49 10.07
N PRO A 199 -2.20 5.40 10.27
CA PRO A 199 -2.36 6.81 9.95
C PRO A 199 -2.76 7.05 8.50
N PHE A 200 -3.90 7.75 8.28
CA PHE A 200 -4.44 7.99 6.95
C PHE A 200 -3.57 8.95 6.12
N GLY A 201 -3.27 8.54 4.90
CA GLY A 201 -2.52 9.37 3.96
C GLY A 201 -1.07 9.64 4.37
N ALA A 202 -0.54 8.89 5.32
CA ALA A 202 0.85 8.94 5.75
C ALA A 202 1.76 8.05 4.87
N GLY A 203 1.22 7.36 3.86
CA GLY A 203 1.99 6.44 3.02
C GLY A 203 2.32 5.10 3.70
N LEU A 204 1.57 4.73 4.77
CA LEU A 204 1.76 3.50 5.56
C LEU A 204 0.79 2.37 5.18
N SER A 205 0.18 2.45 3.99
CA SER A 205 -0.71 1.44 3.39
C SER A 205 -1.97 1.10 4.21
N SER A 206 -2.66 2.14 4.69
CA SER A 206 -3.98 1.96 5.32
C SER A 206 -5.00 1.31 4.37
N SER A 207 -4.95 1.56 3.05
CA SER A 207 -5.79 0.94 2.04
C SER A 207 -5.60 -0.58 1.99
N ALA A 208 -4.36 -1.04 1.81
CA ALA A 208 -4.05 -2.46 1.77
C ALA A 208 -4.39 -3.18 3.09
N ALA A 209 -4.19 -2.52 4.24
CA ALA A 209 -4.59 -3.06 5.54
C ALA A 209 -6.12 -3.27 5.63
N VAL A 210 -6.93 -2.32 5.14
CA VAL A 210 -8.39 -2.46 5.07
C VAL A 210 -8.78 -3.58 4.11
N GLU A 211 -8.21 -3.60 2.90
CA GLU A 211 -8.51 -4.60 1.87
C GLU A 211 -8.22 -6.02 2.35
N VAL A 212 -7.03 -6.24 2.90
CA VAL A 212 -6.60 -7.56 3.39
C VAL A 212 -7.43 -7.98 4.61
N CYS A 213 -7.67 -7.07 5.57
CA CYS A 213 -8.45 -7.35 6.76
C CYS A 213 -9.89 -7.75 6.42
N VAL A 214 -10.55 -6.97 5.56
CA VAL A 214 -11.94 -7.24 5.13
C VAL A 214 -12.00 -8.51 4.29
N GLY A 215 -11.09 -8.71 3.35
CA GLY A 215 -11.04 -9.94 2.53
C GLY A 215 -10.86 -11.19 3.38
N TYR A 216 -9.94 -11.15 4.34
CA TYR A 216 -9.70 -12.23 5.28
C TYR A 216 -10.96 -12.52 6.13
N ALA A 217 -11.60 -11.46 6.65
CA ALA A 217 -12.82 -11.58 7.44
C ALA A 217 -13.98 -12.17 6.62
N LEU A 218 -14.22 -11.69 5.39
CA LEU A 218 -15.28 -12.19 4.52
C LEU A 218 -15.11 -13.68 4.17
N LEU A 219 -13.89 -14.09 3.83
CA LEU A 219 -13.58 -15.48 3.47
C LEU A 219 -13.78 -16.43 4.64
N ASN A 220 -13.29 -16.04 5.84
CA ASN A 220 -13.48 -16.84 7.07
C ASN A 220 -14.96 -16.91 7.47
N SER A 221 -15.67 -15.78 7.47
CA SER A 221 -17.09 -15.72 7.81
C SER A 221 -17.95 -16.58 6.89
N ALA A 222 -17.61 -16.64 5.59
CA ALA A 222 -18.26 -17.50 4.60
C ALA A 222 -17.74 -18.95 4.62
N LYS A 223 -16.74 -19.26 5.46
CA LYS A 223 -16.09 -20.59 5.58
C LYS A 223 -15.55 -21.10 4.22
N LEU A 224 -15.04 -20.19 3.39
CA LEU A 224 -14.50 -20.51 2.09
C LEU A 224 -13.01 -20.84 2.19
N PRO A 225 -12.51 -21.84 1.44
CA PRO A 225 -11.09 -22.13 1.38
C PRO A 225 -10.35 -21.02 0.60
N PHE A 226 -9.21 -20.60 1.12
CA PHE A 226 -8.29 -19.66 0.48
C PHE A 226 -6.88 -19.81 1.04
N ASP A 227 -5.91 -19.27 0.31
CA ASP A 227 -4.57 -19.03 0.82
C ASP A 227 -4.23 -17.53 0.84
N LEU A 228 -3.18 -17.16 1.55
CA LEU A 228 -2.78 -15.76 1.68
C LEU A 228 -2.25 -15.15 0.38
N TRP A 229 -1.75 -15.97 -0.55
CA TRP A 229 -1.31 -15.53 -1.89
C TRP A 229 -2.50 -15.08 -2.74
N GLU A 230 -3.57 -15.88 -2.70
CA GLU A 230 -4.83 -15.55 -3.36
C GLU A 230 -5.39 -14.25 -2.78
N LEU A 231 -5.45 -14.13 -1.45
CA LEU A 231 -5.94 -12.94 -0.77
C LEU A 231 -5.15 -11.69 -1.15
N ALA A 232 -3.81 -11.73 -1.11
CA ALA A 232 -2.96 -10.61 -1.48
C ALA A 232 -3.21 -10.14 -2.92
N ARG A 233 -3.30 -11.09 -3.88
CA ARG A 233 -3.56 -10.77 -5.29
C ARG A 233 -4.96 -10.21 -5.53
N LEU A 234 -5.98 -10.74 -4.84
CA LEU A 234 -7.34 -10.26 -4.98
C LEU A 234 -7.53 -8.88 -4.35
N SER A 235 -6.87 -8.60 -3.22
CA SER A 235 -6.84 -7.27 -2.61
C SER A 235 -6.15 -6.26 -3.53
N GLN A 236 -4.99 -6.59 -4.11
CA GLN A 236 -4.33 -5.74 -5.11
C GLN A 236 -5.21 -5.50 -6.35
N ARG A 237 -5.91 -6.54 -6.84
CA ARG A 237 -6.84 -6.40 -7.96
C ARG A 237 -7.99 -5.45 -7.62
N ALA A 238 -8.50 -5.51 -6.39
CA ALA A 238 -9.54 -4.60 -5.91
C ALA A 238 -9.05 -3.14 -5.95
N GLU A 239 -7.85 -2.87 -5.45
CA GLU A 239 -7.26 -1.52 -5.48
C GLU A 239 -7.03 -1.05 -6.92
N ASN A 240 -6.50 -1.90 -7.79
CA ASN A 240 -6.18 -1.54 -9.17
C ASN A 240 -7.42 -1.36 -10.07
N GLU A 241 -8.39 -2.29 -10.01
CA GLU A 241 -9.52 -2.32 -10.94
C GLU A 241 -10.74 -1.55 -10.41
N PHE A 242 -10.97 -1.58 -9.08
CA PHE A 242 -12.15 -0.98 -8.48
C PHE A 242 -11.88 0.43 -7.96
N VAL A 243 -10.85 0.60 -7.13
CA VAL A 243 -10.45 1.92 -6.59
C VAL A 243 -9.72 2.76 -7.65
N GLY A 244 -8.89 2.14 -8.48
CA GLY A 244 -8.18 2.79 -9.59
C GLY A 244 -6.74 3.20 -9.29
N ALA A 245 -6.17 2.78 -8.15
CA ALA A 245 -4.76 2.94 -7.85
C ALA A 245 -3.97 1.83 -8.53
N ARG A 246 -3.12 2.17 -9.49
CA ARG A 246 -2.30 1.18 -10.22
C ARG A 246 -1.06 0.76 -9.42
N CYS A 247 -1.28 0.27 -8.18
CA CYS A 247 -0.20 -0.13 -7.25
C CYS A 247 0.45 -1.48 -7.64
N GLY A 248 1.66 -1.72 -7.12
CA GLY A 248 2.31 -3.03 -7.12
C GLY A 248 1.72 -3.96 -6.05
N ILE A 249 2.35 -5.12 -5.84
CA ILE A 249 1.84 -6.13 -4.89
C ILE A 249 2.34 -5.94 -3.45
N MET A 250 3.34 -5.10 -3.24
CA MET A 250 4.11 -4.99 -1.99
C MET A 250 3.21 -4.84 -0.75
N ASP A 251 2.23 -3.95 -0.83
CA ASP A 251 1.45 -3.50 0.31
C ASP A 251 0.50 -4.59 0.82
N GLN A 252 -0.26 -5.18 -0.07
CA GLN A 252 -1.16 -6.30 0.27
C GLN A 252 -0.36 -7.54 0.65
N PHE A 253 0.80 -7.75 -0.01
CA PHE A 253 1.66 -8.87 0.30
C PHE A 253 2.17 -8.81 1.73
N ILE A 254 2.79 -7.70 2.14
CA ILE A 254 3.33 -7.60 3.50
C ILE A 254 2.24 -7.56 4.57
N SER A 255 1.05 -7.01 4.26
CA SER A 255 -0.11 -7.08 5.14
C SER A 255 -0.59 -8.52 5.37
N CYS A 256 -0.42 -9.41 4.37
CA CYS A 256 -0.72 -10.83 4.50
C CYS A 256 0.38 -11.63 5.21
N PHE A 257 1.64 -11.44 4.83
CA PHE A 257 2.75 -12.32 5.18
C PHE A 257 3.72 -11.73 6.21
N GLY A 258 3.45 -10.54 6.76
CA GLY A 258 4.29 -9.92 7.77
C GLY A 258 4.69 -10.88 8.87
N ARG A 259 5.91 -10.71 9.41
CA ARG A 259 6.48 -11.54 10.48
C ARG A 259 7.12 -10.65 11.53
N ALA A 260 6.73 -10.85 12.76
CA ALA A 260 7.28 -10.09 13.89
C ALA A 260 8.82 -10.13 13.91
N GLY A 261 9.45 -8.98 14.10
CA GLY A 261 10.90 -8.81 14.12
C GLY A 261 11.60 -8.97 12.77
N HIS A 262 10.88 -9.04 11.64
CA HIS A 262 11.46 -9.23 10.31
C HIS A 262 10.89 -8.26 9.28
N ALA A 263 11.72 -7.81 8.36
CA ALA A 263 11.31 -7.37 7.04
C ALA A 263 11.24 -8.58 6.09
N LEU A 264 10.60 -8.45 4.94
CA LEU A 264 10.53 -9.50 3.92
C LEU A 264 11.20 -9.00 2.63
N LEU A 265 12.31 -9.62 2.21
CA LEU A 265 12.84 -9.39 0.87
C LEU A 265 11.95 -10.13 -0.12
N LEU A 266 11.12 -9.39 -0.83
CA LEU A 266 10.19 -9.92 -1.82
C LEU A 266 10.70 -9.67 -3.23
N ASP A 267 10.77 -10.72 -4.05
CA ASP A 267 10.86 -10.64 -5.50
C ASP A 267 9.45 -10.48 -6.08
N CYS A 268 9.09 -9.30 -6.54
CA CYS A 268 7.74 -8.99 -7.02
C CYS A 268 7.37 -9.69 -8.36
N ARG A 269 8.33 -10.33 -9.05
CA ARG A 269 8.07 -11.13 -10.26
C ARG A 269 7.69 -12.55 -9.93
N SER A 270 8.53 -13.24 -9.14
CA SER A 270 8.32 -14.64 -8.78
C SER A 270 7.42 -14.80 -7.55
N LEU A 271 7.22 -13.74 -6.81
CA LEU A 271 6.57 -13.69 -5.50
C LEU A 271 7.27 -14.57 -4.45
N VAL A 272 8.51 -14.96 -4.70
CA VAL A 272 9.36 -15.61 -3.70
C VAL A 272 9.85 -14.55 -2.71
N PHE A 273 9.81 -14.87 -1.44
CA PHE A 273 10.28 -14.00 -0.39
C PHE A 273 11.11 -14.72 0.65
N GLU A 274 11.92 -13.94 1.37
CA GLU A 274 12.68 -14.44 2.50
C GLU A 274 12.60 -13.49 3.69
N PRO A 275 12.46 -13.98 4.92
CA PRO A 275 12.51 -13.17 6.11
C PRO A 275 13.93 -12.61 6.33
N VAL A 276 14.01 -11.31 6.58
CA VAL A 276 15.23 -10.59 6.90
C VAL A 276 15.12 -10.08 8.33
N PRO A 277 15.91 -10.57 9.29
CA PRO A 277 15.79 -10.14 10.67
C PRO A 277 16.12 -8.64 10.81
N ILE A 278 15.31 -7.94 11.59
CA ILE A 278 15.59 -6.58 12.02
C ILE A 278 16.25 -6.71 13.40
N PRO A 279 17.50 -6.23 13.56
CA PRO A 279 18.21 -6.33 14.83
C PRO A 279 17.42 -5.68 15.98
N ARG A 280 17.37 -6.33 17.14
CA ARG A 280 16.59 -5.86 18.31
C ARG A 280 17.10 -4.53 18.88
N GLU A 281 18.36 -4.22 18.63
CA GLU A 281 19.03 -2.99 19.01
C GLU A 281 18.63 -1.76 18.20
N VAL A 282 17.83 -1.92 17.14
CA VAL A 282 17.28 -0.81 16.36
C VAL A 282 15.75 -0.80 16.36
N HIS A 283 15.19 0.40 16.35
CA HIS A 283 13.77 0.65 16.15
C HIS A 283 13.52 1.23 14.76
N LEU A 284 12.35 0.93 14.21
CA LEU A 284 11.81 1.56 13.03
C LEU A 284 11.12 2.86 13.45
N VAL A 285 11.75 4.00 13.21
CA VAL A 285 11.15 5.28 13.58
C VAL A 285 10.61 5.95 12.32
N ILE A 286 9.29 6.12 12.28
CA ILE A 286 8.54 6.69 11.15
C ILE A 286 8.22 8.13 11.50
N CYS A 287 8.62 9.09 10.63
CA CYS A 287 8.30 10.50 10.82
C CYS A 287 7.37 10.96 9.70
N ASN A 288 6.13 11.30 10.06
CA ASN A 288 5.14 11.87 9.14
C ASN A 288 5.36 13.39 9.06
N THR A 289 5.67 13.88 7.89
CA THR A 289 5.92 15.31 7.64
C THR A 289 4.67 16.18 7.79
N MET A 290 3.49 15.58 7.87
CA MET A 290 2.18 16.24 7.86
C MET A 290 1.89 17.01 6.56
N VAL A 291 2.67 16.77 5.51
CA VAL A 291 2.45 17.33 4.17
C VAL A 291 1.81 16.29 3.28
N LYS A 292 0.70 16.66 2.64
CA LYS A 292 0.01 15.86 1.63
C LYS A 292 -0.16 16.72 0.39
N HIS A 293 0.27 16.22 -0.75
CA HIS A 293 -0.04 16.85 -2.02
C HIS A 293 -1.30 16.20 -2.61
N GLU A 294 -2.32 16.98 -2.90
CA GLU A 294 -3.63 16.51 -3.41
C GLU A 294 -3.51 15.74 -4.74
N LEU A 295 -2.44 15.96 -5.50
CA LEU A 295 -2.18 15.31 -6.80
C LEU A 295 -1.38 14.00 -6.71
N SER A 296 -1.05 13.52 -5.51
CA SER A 296 -0.15 12.37 -5.30
C SER A 296 -0.58 11.09 -6.05
N PHE A 297 -1.87 10.86 -6.18
CA PHE A 297 -2.43 9.69 -6.86
C PHE A 297 -2.21 9.72 -8.39
N GLY A 298 -2.40 10.87 -9.02
CA GLY A 298 -2.12 11.08 -10.45
C GLY A 298 -0.63 10.97 -10.76
N GLU A 299 0.20 11.56 -9.92
CA GLU A 299 1.66 11.53 -10.04
C GLU A 299 2.23 10.11 -9.89
N TYR A 300 1.69 9.32 -8.96
CA TYR A 300 2.09 7.91 -8.81
C TYR A 300 1.81 7.10 -10.08
N ASN A 301 0.60 7.21 -10.65
CA ASN A 301 0.24 6.55 -11.90
C ASN A 301 1.12 7.04 -13.07
N ALA A 302 1.44 8.35 -13.12
CA ALA A 302 2.35 8.90 -14.13
C ALA A 302 3.75 8.28 -14.07
N ARG A 303 4.30 8.04 -12.86
CA ARG A 303 5.59 7.34 -12.70
C ARG A 303 5.56 5.93 -13.25
N ARG A 304 4.45 5.20 -13.03
CA ARG A 304 4.27 3.87 -13.61
C ARG A 304 4.21 3.92 -15.13
N GLU A 305 3.48 4.86 -15.71
CA GLU A 305 3.39 5.05 -17.16
C GLU A 305 4.75 5.39 -17.79
N GLU A 306 5.55 6.20 -17.10
CA GLU A 306 6.93 6.53 -17.52
C GLU A 306 7.80 5.27 -17.57
N CYS A 307 7.68 4.36 -16.60
CA CYS A 307 8.39 3.07 -16.61
C CYS A 307 7.91 2.15 -17.74
N GLU A 308 6.60 2.05 -17.95
CA GLU A 308 6.01 1.26 -19.03
C GLU A 308 6.45 1.78 -20.41
N GLU A 309 6.52 3.12 -20.58
CA GLU A 309 7.05 3.76 -21.79
C GLU A 309 8.55 3.45 -22.00
N ALA A 310 9.35 3.51 -20.94
CA ALA A 310 10.76 3.17 -21.01
C ALA A 310 10.99 1.73 -21.49
N VAL A 311 10.25 0.78 -20.93
CA VAL A 311 10.28 -0.64 -21.36
C VAL A 311 9.88 -0.76 -22.82
N ARG A 312 8.83 -0.06 -23.26
CA ARG A 312 8.37 -0.08 -24.66
C ARG A 312 9.46 0.43 -25.62
N ARG A 313 10.16 1.51 -25.26
CA ARG A 313 11.28 2.02 -26.07
C ARG A 313 12.46 1.06 -26.10
N LEU A 314 12.78 0.43 -24.98
CA LEU A 314 13.89 -0.52 -24.89
C LEU A 314 13.64 -1.81 -25.66
N ARG A 315 12.39 -2.29 -25.77
CA ARG A 315 12.04 -3.51 -26.55
C ARG A 315 12.54 -3.47 -28.00
N GLY A 316 12.66 -2.29 -28.60
CA GLY A 316 13.18 -2.16 -29.95
C GLY A 316 14.68 -2.51 -30.09
N VAL A 317 15.43 -2.60 -28.99
CA VAL A 317 16.88 -2.92 -28.95
C VAL A 317 17.20 -4.03 -27.94
N MET A 318 16.27 -4.36 -27.06
CA MET A 318 16.34 -5.43 -26.07
C MET A 318 15.03 -6.23 -26.11
N PRO A 319 14.81 -7.12 -27.11
CA PRO A 319 13.52 -7.78 -27.33
C PRO A 319 13.02 -8.59 -26.13
N GLU A 320 13.94 -9.11 -25.32
CA GLU A 320 13.62 -9.93 -24.13
C GLU A 320 13.19 -9.13 -22.89
N ILE A 321 13.30 -7.79 -22.92
CA ILE A 321 12.94 -6.96 -21.76
C ILE A 321 11.44 -7.03 -21.50
N ARG A 322 11.06 -7.41 -20.29
CA ARG A 322 9.67 -7.45 -19.81
C ARG A 322 9.38 -6.27 -18.89
N ALA A 323 10.30 -5.95 -17.99
CA ALA A 323 10.23 -4.88 -17.02
C ALA A 323 11.62 -4.24 -16.85
N LEU A 324 11.69 -3.07 -16.20
CA LEU A 324 12.96 -2.35 -16.01
C LEU A 324 13.99 -3.16 -15.20
N ARG A 325 13.57 -4.10 -14.35
CA ARG A 325 14.49 -5.00 -13.63
C ARG A 325 15.37 -5.86 -14.54
N ASP A 326 14.99 -6.03 -15.79
CA ASP A 326 15.73 -6.86 -16.77
C ASP A 326 16.91 -6.09 -17.39
N ALA A 327 16.96 -4.77 -17.21
CA ALA A 327 18.06 -3.95 -17.71
C ALA A 327 19.16 -3.77 -16.64
N THR A 328 20.36 -3.50 -17.11
CA THR A 328 21.48 -3.03 -16.28
C THR A 328 21.73 -1.53 -16.47
N ALA A 329 22.38 -0.89 -15.50
CA ALA A 329 22.73 0.53 -15.61
C ALA A 329 23.58 0.83 -16.85
N GLY A 330 24.51 -0.07 -17.23
CA GLY A 330 25.30 0.05 -18.44
C GLY A 330 24.48 0.02 -19.74
N GLN A 331 23.47 -0.86 -19.82
CA GLN A 331 22.55 -0.91 -20.96
C GLN A 331 21.66 0.34 -21.03
N LEU A 332 21.22 0.87 -19.88
CA LEU A 332 20.46 2.13 -19.85
C LEU A 332 21.31 3.30 -20.39
N GLU A 333 22.57 3.39 -19.98
CA GLU A 333 23.50 4.41 -20.48
C GLU A 333 23.72 4.28 -21.99
N GLN A 334 23.94 3.06 -22.48
CA GLN A 334 24.10 2.79 -23.93
C GLN A 334 22.88 3.24 -24.73
N HIS A 335 21.68 3.13 -24.17
CA HIS A 335 20.43 3.49 -24.84
C HIS A 335 19.80 4.81 -24.35
N ARG A 336 20.57 5.65 -23.64
CA ARG A 336 20.10 6.93 -23.07
C ARG A 336 19.45 7.84 -24.12
N GLY A 337 20.05 7.95 -25.29
CA GLY A 337 19.49 8.75 -26.38
C GLY A 337 18.11 8.27 -26.87
N ARG A 338 17.84 6.95 -26.80
CA ARG A 338 16.53 6.37 -27.14
C ARG A 338 15.49 6.62 -26.06
N LEU A 339 15.88 6.55 -24.81
CA LEU A 339 15.02 6.81 -23.66
C LEU A 339 14.69 8.31 -23.55
N GLY A 340 15.65 9.19 -23.82
CA GLY A 340 15.60 10.58 -23.43
C GLY A 340 15.87 10.73 -21.92
N GLU A 341 16.27 11.93 -21.49
CA GLU A 341 16.78 12.17 -20.14
C GLU A 341 15.81 11.76 -19.03
N LYS A 342 14.55 12.11 -19.18
CA LYS A 342 13.52 11.81 -18.18
C LYS A 342 13.36 10.30 -17.94
N LEU A 343 13.10 9.52 -19.00
CA LEU A 343 12.89 8.08 -18.86
C LEU A 343 14.18 7.36 -18.48
N TYR A 344 15.34 7.86 -18.91
CA TYR A 344 16.63 7.34 -18.47
C TYR A 344 16.79 7.46 -16.95
N ARG A 345 16.52 8.64 -16.36
CA ARG A 345 16.59 8.84 -14.90
C ARG A 345 15.60 7.94 -14.15
N ARG A 346 14.34 7.82 -14.62
CA ARG A 346 13.35 6.90 -14.03
C ARG A 346 13.85 5.46 -14.03
N SER A 347 14.33 4.99 -15.19
CA SER A 347 14.86 3.64 -15.35
C SER A 347 16.10 3.40 -14.49
N LEU A 348 17.00 4.38 -14.40
CA LEU A 348 18.21 4.29 -13.58
C LEU A 348 17.87 4.13 -12.09
N HIS A 349 16.86 4.87 -11.61
CA HIS A 349 16.37 4.65 -10.24
C HIS A 349 15.95 3.20 -10.03
N VAL A 350 15.03 2.67 -10.85
CA VAL A 350 14.50 1.31 -10.68
C VAL A 350 15.60 0.25 -10.68
N VAL A 351 16.51 0.33 -11.68
CA VAL A 351 17.59 -0.64 -11.82
C VAL A 351 18.55 -0.61 -10.63
N THR A 352 18.94 0.59 -10.19
CA THR A 352 19.88 0.74 -9.07
C THR A 352 19.21 0.49 -7.71
N GLU A 353 17.90 0.75 -7.58
CA GLU A 353 17.14 0.49 -6.36
C GLU A 353 16.98 -1.01 -6.11
N ASN A 354 16.79 -1.81 -7.15
CA ASN A 354 16.79 -3.27 -7.04
C ASN A 354 18.09 -3.81 -6.43
N ASP A 355 19.24 -3.24 -6.80
CA ASP A 355 20.53 -3.61 -6.21
C ASP A 355 20.61 -3.17 -4.75
N ARG A 356 20.22 -1.93 -4.45
CA ARG A 356 20.22 -1.40 -3.08
C ARG A 356 19.33 -2.24 -2.15
N ALA A 357 18.13 -2.65 -2.60
CA ALA A 357 17.22 -3.48 -1.80
C ALA A 357 17.85 -4.82 -1.42
N ARG A 358 18.45 -5.52 -2.39
CA ARG A 358 19.12 -6.80 -2.12
C ARG A 358 20.35 -6.64 -1.21
N ARG A 359 21.14 -5.60 -1.40
CA ARG A 359 22.32 -5.32 -0.57
C ARG A 359 21.92 -4.93 0.87
N ALA A 360 20.84 -4.16 1.03
CA ALA A 360 20.33 -3.81 2.37
C ALA A 360 19.84 -5.06 3.11
N ALA A 361 19.12 -5.95 2.42
CA ALA A 361 18.71 -7.23 2.99
C ALA A 361 19.91 -8.09 3.42
N ALA A 362 20.96 -8.17 2.59
CA ALA A 362 22.18 -8.88 2.93
C ALA A 362 22.90 -8.26 4.14
N ALA A 363 22.99 -6.94 4.20
CA ALA A 363 23.61 -6.21 5.32
C ALA A 363 22.85 -6.46 6.62
N LEU A 364 21.51 -6.36 6.62
CA LEU A 364 20.69 -6.65 7.79
C LEU A 364 20.84 -8.09 8.28
N LYS A 365 20.86 -9.07 7.36
CA LYS A 365 21.10 -10.48 7.71
C LYS A 365 22.47 -10.71 8.33
N ALA A 366 23.48 -9.98 7.90
CA ALA A 366 24.83 -10.02 8.46
C ALA A 366 24.98 -9.24 9.77
N GLY A 367 23.96 -8.49 10.18
CA GLY A 367 24.04 -7.55 11.33
C GLY A 367 24.91 -6.31 11.05
N ASP A 368 25.26 -6.05 9.78
CA ASP A 368 26.08 -4.92 9.38
C ASP A 368 25.23 -3.66 9.18
N LEU A 369 24.88 -3.02 10.27
CA LEU A 369 24.11 -1.76 10.23
C LEU A 369 24.90 -0.60 9.62
N SER A 370 26.23 -0.67 9.59
CA SER A 370 27.07 0.39 9.00
C SER A 370 26.93 0.45 7.48
N ALA A 371 26.63 -0.69 6.82
CA ALA A 371 26.39 -0.76 5.39
C ALA A 371 24.98 -0.27 4.99
N VAL A 372 24.02 -0.24 5.92
CA VAL A 372 22.61 0.14 5.62
C VAL A 372 22.48 1.65 5.36
N GLY A 373 23.13 2.48 6.16
CA GLY A 373 23.05 3.95 6.04
C GLY A 373 23.38 4.48 4.65
N PRO A 374 24.54 4.14 4.05
CA PRO A 374 24.88 4.53 2.69
C PRO A 374 23.88 4.07 1.62
N LEU A 375 23.24 2.90 1.80
CA LEU A 375 22.20 2.38 0.91
C LEU A 375 20.91 3.21 1.01
N PHE A 376 20.49 3.55 2.23
CA PHE A 376 19.32 4.41 2.47
C PHE A 376 19.53 5.80 1.89
N ALA A 377 20.69 6.44 2.18
CA ALA A 377 21.03 7.74 1.61
C ALA A 377 21.11 7.71 0.08
N GLY A 378 21.65 6.62 -0.51
CA GLY A 378 21.67 6.42 -1.97
C GLY A 378 20.27 6.28 -2.57
N SER A 379 19.37 5.56 -1.88
CA SER A 379 17.98 5.42 -2.26
C SER A 379 17.25 6.77 -2.21
N HIS A 380 17.36 7.51 -1.10
CA HIS A 380 16.73 8.81 -0.94
C HIS A 380 17.17 9.80 -2.04
N ARG A 381 18.49 9.93 -2.27
CA ARG A 381 18.99 10.76 -3.37
C ARG A 381 18.44 10.34 -4.72
N SER A 382 18.35 9.04 -5.00
CA SER A 382 17.82 8.56 -6.28
C SER A 382 16.31 8.82 -6.43
N LEU A 383 15.54 8.73 -5.35
CA LEU A 383 14.12 9.09 -5.32
C LEU A 383 13.91 10.59 -5.55
N ARG A 384 14.75 11.42 -4.97
CA ARG A 384 14.72 12.87 -5.15
C ARG A 384 15.17 13.27 -6.56
N ASP A 385 16.35 12.83 -6.98
CA ASP A 385 17.03 13.39 -8.16
C ASP A 385 16.68 12.66 -9.47
N ASN A 386 16.49 11.33 -9.42
CA ASN A 386 16.19 10.51 -10.59
C ASN A 386 14.70 10.24 -10.75
N TYR A 387 14.02 9.87 -9.66
CA TYR A 387 12.61 9.51 -9.72
C TYR A 387 11.67 10.69 -9.50
N GLU A 388 12.16 11.74 -8.84
CA GLU A 388 11.46 13.02 -8.61
C GLU A 388 10.11 12.80 -7.87
N VAL A 389 10.16 12.07 -6.76
CA VAL A 389 9.01 11.79 -5.88
C VAL A 389 9.22 12.33 -4.47
N SER A 390 10.37 12.92 -4.16
CA SER A 390 10.58 13.61 -2.89
C SER A 390 9.97 15.03 -2.91
N CYS A 391 9.93 15.65 -1.74
CA CYS A 391 9.55 17.06 -1.58
C CYS A 391 10.49 17.71 -0.55
N PRO A 392 10.52 19.06 -0.47
CA PRO A 392 11.39 19.78 0.46
C PRO A 392 11.26 19.33 1.92
N GLU A 393 10.05 19.00 2.35
CA GLU A 393 9.78 18.58 3.72
C GLU A 393 10.31 17.18 4.01
N LEU A 394 10.23 16.26 3.05
CA LEU A 394 10.85 14.93 3.14
C LEU A 394 12.37 15.03 3.16
N ASP A 395 12.96 15.85 2.28
CA ASP A 395 14.40 16.06 2.22
C ASP A 395 14.92 16.66 3.52
N LEU A 396 14.23 17.68 4.03
CA LEU A 396 14.56 18.29 5.32
C LEU A 396 14.46 17.31 6.50
N MET A 397 13.41 16.46 6.51
CA MET A 397 13.23 15.46 7.56
C MET A 397 14.38 14.46 7.57
N VAL A 398 14.83 14.01 6.40
CA VAL A 398 15.98 13.10 6.26
C VAL A 398 17.29 13.80 6.72
N GLU A 399 17.54 15.04 6.25
CA GLU A 399 18.71 15.84 6.65
C GLU A 399 18.79 16.00 8.17
N LEU A 400 17.67 16.34 8.80
CA LEU A 400 17.61 16.50 10.25
C LEU A 400 17.83 15.17 10.97
N ALA A 401 17.27 14.07 10.45
CA ALA A 401 17.42 12.74 11.05
C ALA A 401 18.87 12.26 11.00
N GLU A 402 19.56 12.41 9.85
CA GLU A 402 20.98 12.01 9.70
C GLU A 402 21.92 12.74 10.68
N GLY A 403 21.55 13.93 11.11
CA GLY A 403 22.30 14.73 12.09
C GLY A 403 22.04 14.36 13.56
N LEU A 404 21.22 13.35 13.86
CA LEU A 404 20.87 12.95 15.22
C LEU A 404 21.63 11.70 15.70
N PRO A 405 21.94 11.60 17.02
CA PRO A 405 22.59 10.43 17.59
C PRO A 405 21.81 9.14 17.39
N GLY A 406 22.49 8.03 17.17
CA GLY A 406 21.91 6.70 17.06
C GLY A 406 21.22 6.38 15.73
N VAL A 407 21.21 7.30 14.76
CA VAL A 407 20.63 7.06 13.44
C VAL A 407 21.58 6.21 12.59
N ARG A 408 21.09 5.07 12.11
CA ARG A 408 21.81 4.13 11.24
C ARG A 408 21.49 4.34 9.76
N GLY A 409 20.40 5.02 9.46
CA GLY A 409 19.99 5.39 8.11
C GLY A 409 18.61 6.05 8.14
N ALA A 410 18.41 6.98 7.22
CA ALA A 410 17.16 7.73 7.05
C ALA A 410 16.84 7.88 5.56
N ARG A 411 15.55 7.78 5.20
CA ARG A 411 15.07 8.00 3.83
C ARG A 411 13.54 8.20 3.80
N MET A 412 13.04 8.79 2.73
CA MET A 412 11.59 8.76 2.48
C MET A 412 11.10 7.32 2.28
N THR A 413 9.84 7.03 2.63
CA THR A 413 9.20 5.73 2.44
C THR A 413 7.82 5.88 1.80
N GLY A 414 7.40 4.88 1.02
CA GLY A 414 6.12 4.87 0.30
C GLY A 414 6.18 5.61 -1.04
N GLY A 415 5.03 6.09 -1.52
CA GLY A 415 4.90 6.70 -2.85
C GLY A 415 5.56 8.07 -3.02
N GLY A 416 5.92 8.75 -1.94
CA GLY A 416 6.47 10.11 -1.98
C GLY A 416 5.40 11.21 -2.12
N PHE A 417 5.81 12.37 -2.62
CA PHE A 417 4.98 13.57 -2.73
C PHE A 417 4.43 14.05 -1.38
N GLY A 418 5.20 13.89 -0.31
CA GLY A 418 4.84 14.06 1.10
C GLY A 418 4.78 12.73 1.84
N GLY A 419 4.10 12.69 2.97
CA GLY A 419 3.99 11.50 3.83
C GLY A 419 5.19 11.31 4.74
N CYS A 420 5.80 10.11 4.77
CA CYS A 420 6.72 9.72 5.82
C CYS A 420 8.16 9.51 5.37
N THR A 421 9.07 9.64 6.35
CA THR A 421 10.40 9.03 6.30
C THR A 421 10.45 7.80 7.19
N ILE A 422 11.32 6.83 6.84
CA ILE A 422 11.73 5.72 7.70
C ILE A 422 13.15 5.93 8.17
N ASN A 423 13.36 5.76 9.46
CA ASN A 423 14.66 5.92 10.11
C ASN A 423 14.95 4.66 10.91
N LEU A 424 16.13 4.07 10.70
CA LEU A 424 16.65 3.03 11.58
C LEU A 424 17.44 3.74 12.69
N VAL A 425 16.96 3.62 13.92
CA VAL A 425 17.52 4.33 15.07
C VAL A 425 17.86 3.32 16.16
N ASP A 426 19.04 3.45 16.78
CA ASP A 426 19.41 2.64 17.94
C ASP A 426 18.29 2.73 19.00
N ALA A 427 17.88 1.60 19.54
CA ALA A 427 16.76 1.52 20.49
C ALA A 427 16.98 2.43 21.71
N ALA A 428 18.23 2.55 22.17
CA ALA A 428 18.63 3.41 23.29
C ALA A 428 18.41 4.91 23.00
N HIS A 429 18.44 5.34 21.73
CA HIS A 429 18.29 6.75 21.32
C HIS A 429 16.91 7.09 20.76
N SER A 430 16.03 6.11 20.57
CA SER A 430 14.77 6.29 19.81
C SER A 430 13.82 7.31 20.44
N HIS A 431 13.74 7.39 21.76
CA HIS A 431 12.91 8.38 22.47
C HIS A 431 13.50 9.81 22.40
N GLU A 432 14.81 9.94 22.53
CA GLU A 432 15.51 11.20 22.34
C GLU A 432 15.38 11.69 20.89
N PHE A 433 15.60 10.78 19.93
CA PHE A 433 15.40 11.04 18.51
C PHE A 433 13.99 11.60 18.23
N ARG A 434 12.94 10.93 18.77
CA ARG A 434 11.55 11.35 18.57
C ARG A 434 11.32 12.80 19.02
N SER A 435 11.83 13.18 20.16
CA SER A 435 11.66 14.53 20.70
C SER A 435 12.46 15.55 19.87
N ALA A 436 13.73 15.25 19.62
CA ALA A 436 14.63 16.13 18.90
C ALA A 436 14.21 16.37 17.43
N ILE A 437 13.78 15.33 16.71
CA ILE A 437 13.35 15.46 15.31
C ILE A 437 12.06 16.28 15.21
N ALA A 438 11.10 16.06 16.12
CA ALA A 438 9.86 16.80 16.15
C ALA A 438 10.08 18.29 16.41
N GLU A 439 10.94 18.63 17.37
CA GLU A 439 11.27 19.99 17.70
C GLU A 439 12.01 20.71 16.55
N LYS A 440 13.07 20.08 16.02
CA LYS A 440 13.88 20.66 14.94
C LYS A 440 13.07 20.86 13.65
N TYR A 441 12.23 19.90 13.30
CA TYR A 441 11.38 19.98 12.12
C TYR A 441 10.34 21.10 12.28
N ALA A 442 9.64 21.15 13.43
CA ALA A 442 8.67 22.20 13.72
C ALA A 442 9.31 23.60 13.72
N ALA A 443 10.51 23.75 14.24
CA ALA A 443 11.23 25.03 14.23
C ALA A 443 11.57 25.52 12.82
N LYS A 444 11.81 24.61 11.84
CA LYS A 444 12.15 24.98 10.46
C LYS A 444 10.93 25.14 9.55
N THR A 445 9.85 24.39 9.78
CA THR A 445 8.68 24.33 8.86
C THR A 445 7.44 24.98 9.43
N GLY A 446 7.36 25.18 10.75
CA GLY A 446 6.12 25.54 11.44
C GLY A 446 5.11 24.38 11.58
N LEU A 447 5.38 23.22 10.99
CA LEU A 447 4.55 22.02 11.05
C LEU A 447 5.02 21.10 12.17
N ARG A 448 4.10 20.59 12.98
CA ARG A 448 4.42 19.60 14.01
C ARG A 448 4.30 18.19 13.42
N PRO A 449 5.41 17.44 13.24
CA PRO A 449 5.36 16.11 12.68
C PRO A 449 4.79 15.11 13.69
N GLU A 450 4.23 14.01 13.18
CA GLU A 450 3.92 12.83 14.00
C GLU A 450 5.08 11.85 13.90
N VAL A 451 5.57 11.35 15.02
CA VAL A 451 6.73 10.46 15.08
C VAL A 451 6.35 9.18 15.81
N TYR A 452 6.43 8.07 15.10
CA TYR A 452 6.06 6.74 15.58
C TYR A 452 7.28 5.86 15.74
N ILE A 453 7.47 5.29 16.94
CA ILE A 453 8.49 4.28 17.21
C ILE A 453 7.81 2.92 17.05
N CYS A 454 8.15 2.17 16.01
CA CYS A 454 7.50 0.93 15.63
C CYS A 454 8.45 -0.27 15.72
N LYS A 455 7.85 -1.46 15.84
CA LYS A 455 8.49 -2.74 15.62
C LYS A 455 7.83 -3.46 14.45
N ALA A 456 8.55 -4.38 13.83
CA ALA A 456 7.96 -5.24 12.83
C ALA A 456 6.98 -6.21 13.48
N GLY A 457 5.74 -6.22 12.98
CA GLY A 457 4.63 -7.04 13.45
C GLY A 457 4.32 -8.22 12.54
N ASP A 458 3.36 -9.04 12.98
CA ASP A 458 2.84 -10.16 12.17
C ASP A 458 1.79 -9.68 11.16
N GLY A 459 1.63 -10.42 10.08
CA GLY A 459 0.60 -10.23 9.05
C GLY A 459 -0.82 -10.44 9.54
N VAL A 460 -1.75 -10.57 8.59
CA VAL A 460 -3.18 -10.76 8.86
C VAL A 460 -3.45 -11.99 9.71
N GLY A 461 -4.41 -11.89 10.63
CA GLY A 461 -4.82 -13.02 11.47
C GLY A 461 -6.05 -12.75 12.31
N ALA A 462 -6.59 -13.83 12.91
CA ALA A 462 -7.61 -13.73 13.93
C ALA A 462 -7.02 -13.17 15.23
N SER A 463 -7.78 -12.35 15.93
CA SER A 463 -7.36 -11.89 17.25
C SER A 463 -7.59 -12.99 18.30
N ALA A 464 -6.57 -13.26 19.14
CA ALA A 464 -6.69 -14.19 20.26
C ALA A 464 -7.77 -13.67 21.23
N GLY A 465 -8.92 -14.32 21.24
CA GLY A 465 -10.11 -13.95 22.05
C GLY A 465 -11.43 -14.34 21.39
N THR A 466 -11.40 -14.68 20.10
CA THR A 466 -12.58 -15.12 19.34
C THR A 466 -12.48 -16.57 18.83
N ALA A 467 -11.35 -17.28 19.11
CA ALA A 467 -11.24 -18.68 18.80
C ALA A 467 -12.25 -19.45 19.69
N ARG A 468 -13.29 -20.04 19.10
CA ARG A 468 -13.97 -21.16 19.70
C ARG A 468 -12.88 -22.19 20.04
N GLU A 469 -12.81 -22.60 21.32
CA GLU A 469 -12.10 -23.82 21.72
C GLU A 469 -12.61 -24.95 20.81
N SER A 470 -11.91 -25.22 19.72
CA SER A 470 -12.10 -26.45 18.99
C SER A 470 -11.56 -27.53 19.92
N GLU A 471 -12.47 -28.28 20.55
CA GLU A 471 -12.22 -29.52 21.21
C GLU A 471 -11.37 -30.43 20.33
N VAL A 472 -10.08 -30.40 20.54
CA VAL A 472 -9.22 -31.52 20.19
C VAL A 472 -9.40 -32.51 21.32
N SER A 473 -10.45 -33.34 21.23
CA SER A 473 -10.55 -34.56 21.98
C SER A 473 -9.42 -35.48 21.50
N ALA A 474 -8.36 -35.50 22.26
CA ALA A 474 -7.36 -36.57 22.17
C ALA A 474 -8.04 -37.88 22.60
N GLY A 475 -8.49 -38.63 21.61
CA GLY A 475 -8.80 -40.05 21.79
C GLY A 475 -7.50 -40.82 21.96
N ALA A 476 -7.03 -40.93 23.21
CA ALA A 476 -6.16 -42.00 23.60
C ALA A 476 -7.08 -43.20 23.93
N SER A 477 -7.06 -44.17 23.06
CA SER A 477 -7.55 -45.52 23.43
C SER A 477 -6.42 -46.49 23.20
N ASP A 478 -6.01 -47.09 24.29
CA ASP A 478 -5.20 -48.30 24.40
C ASP A 478 -5.64 -49.40 23.41
N ALA A 479 -4.69 -49.98 22.73
CA ALA A 479 -4.52 -51.42 22.54
C ALA A 479 -3.15 -51.69 21.81
#